data_89c47039910e42acedcbc96c74456367
#
_entry.id   89c47039910e42acedcbc96c74456367
#
_cell.length_a   1.000
_cell.length_b   1.000
_cell.length_c   1.000
_cell.angle_alpha   90.00
_cell.angle_beta   90.00
_cell.angle_gamma   90.00
#
_symmetry.space_group_name_H-M   'P 1'
#
loop_
_entity.id
_entity.type
_entity.pdbx_description
1 polymer ?
#
loop_
_entity_poly.entity_id
_entity_poly.type
_entity_poly.pdbx_seq_one_letter_code
_entity_poly.pdbx_strand_id
1 'polypeptide(L)'
;FPTRRSSDLTINPLSGTERNFNTPQEYTVTAADGVWKKTYIISVIDTELATNYNFEDTLGGKKYYIFVEREGGKVVMEWASGNAGYAMTGVAKTADDYPTFQITDGKAGKCLSLVTRSTGFFGQIAGMPIAAGNLFIGSFDVSNAMSNPLKATKFGLPFRHVPTYLAGYYKYKAGDQFTEGGKPVNGKRDICDIYAIMYETSESVPTLDGTNAFTSPNLISTARINNAKETNEWTYFKLPFTTLPGKFIDKEKLMDGKYNIAIVFTSSLEGDHFNGAIGSTLLIDEAELIYHSED
;
A
#
# COMPACT_ATOMS: atom_id res chain seq x y z
N PHE A 1 12.31 31.72 1.50
CA PHE A 1 12.80 30.77 0.48
C PHE A 1 11.97 30.96 -0.78
N PRO A 2 12.59 31.12 -1.97
CA PRO A 2 11.82 31.19 -3.20
C PRO A 2 11.12 29.84 -3.42
N THR A 3 9.80 29.86 -3.55
CA THR A 3 9.01 28.71 -3.96
C THR A 3 9.39 28.34 -5.39
N ARG A 4 10.18 27.28 -5.56
CA ARG A 4 10.51 26.74 -6.88
C ARG A 4 9.22 26.17 -7.50
N ARG A 5 8.80 26.70 -8.64
CA ARG A 5 7.67 26.16 -9.41
C ARG A 5 8.15 24.95 -10.20
N SER A 6 7.28 23.94 -10.36
CA SER A 6 7.57 22.78 -11.22
C SER A 6 7.82 23.15 -12.69
N SER A 7 7.37 24.34 -13.12
CA SER A 7 7.62 24.91 -14.44
C SER A 7 9.08 25.26 -14.73
N ASP A 8 9.94 25.28 -13.70
CA ASP A 8 11.35 25.67 -13.83
C ASP A 8 12.28 24.46 -14.02
N LEU A 9 11.71 23.26 -14.16
CA LEU A 9 12.46 22.03 -14.39
C LEU A 9 12.41 21.65 -15.87
N THR A 10 13.54 21.16 -16.39
CA THR A 10 13.58 20.51 -17.71
C THR A 10 13.81 19.02 -17.54
N ILE A 11 13.15 18.23 -18.39
CA ILE A 11 13.28 16.77 -18.40
C ILE A 11 13.82 16.35 -19.75
N ASN A 12 14.81 15.49 -19.75
CA ASN A 12 15.36 14.90 -20.98
C ASN A 12 15.36 13.36 -20.83
N PRO A 13 14.71 12.60 -21.73
CA PRO A 13 13.90 13.07 -22.87
C PRO A 13 12.65 13.85 -22.45
N LEU A 14 12.13 14.66 -23.37
CA LEU A 14 10.92 15.46 -23.15
C LEU A 14 9.70 14.55 -22.89
N SER A 15 8.72 15.07 -22.14
CA SER A 15 7.43 14.42 -21.95
C SER A 15 6.74 14.15 -23.29
N GLY A 16 6.15 12.96 -23.45
CA GLY A 16 5.52 12.52 -24.70
C GLY A 16 6.48 11.94 -25.74
N THR A 17 7.79 11.86 -25.47
CA THR A 17 8.74 11.18 -26.34
C THR A 17 8.51 9.67 -26.29
N GLU A 18 8.25 9.04 -27.44
CA GLU A 18 8.18 7.58 -27.55
C GLU A 18 9.53 6.95 -27.25
N ARG A 19 9.54 5.91 -26.41
CA ARG A 19 10.75 5.19 -26.00
C ARG A 19 10.49 3.68 -26.00
N ASN A 20 11.55 2.94 -26.29
CA ASN A 20 11.51 1.48 -26.20
C ASN A 20 11.92 1.04 -24.77
N PHE A 21 10.96 0.55 -24.02
CA PHE A 21 11.15 0.08 -22.66
C PHE A 21 11.56 -1.41 -22.56
N ASN A 22 11.91 -2.07 -23.67
CA ASN A 22 12.53 -3.41 -23.61
C ASN A 22 13.89 -3.38 -22.86
N THR A 23 14.43 -2.18 -22.68
CA THR A 23 15.59 -1.92 -21.81
C THR A 23 15.29 -0.71 -20.92
N PRO A 24 15.90 -0.65 -19.71
CA PRO A 24 15.75 0.52 -18.84
C PRO A 24 16.06 1.82 -19.55
N GLN A 25 15.24 2.85 -19.33
CA GLN A 25 15.37 4.16 -19.95
C GLN A 25 15.80 5.20 -18.93
N GLU A 26 16.76 6.04 -19.29
CA GLU A 26 17.21 7.13 -18.43
C GLU A 26 16.44 8.40 -18.71
N TYR A 27 16.03 9.09 -17.64
CA TYR A 27 15.42 10.41 -17.65
C TYR A 27 16.20 11.33 -16.72
N THR A 28 16.71 12.41 -17.25
CA THR A 28 17.44 13.43 -16.46
C THR A 28 16.57 14.65 -16.24
N VAL A 29 16.31 14.97 -14.98
CA VAL A 29 15.66 16.21 -14.56
C VAL A 29 16.75 17.23 -14.22
N THR A 30 16.67 18.42 -14.83
CA THR A 30 17.61 19.52 -14.62
C THR A 30 16.87 20.73 -14.06
N ALA A 31 17.40 21.33 -13.00
CA ALA A 31 16.88 22.58 -12.45
C ALA A 31 17.15 23.78 -13.40
N ALA A 32 16.39 24.85 -13.23
CA ALA A 32 16.49 26.06 -14.07
C ALA A 32 17.90 26.68 -14.09
N ASP A 33 18.67 26.50 -13.00
CA ASP A 33 20.04 26.95 -12.91
C ASP A 33 21.06 26.11 -13.72
N GLY A 34 20.58 24.98 -14.30
CA GLY A 34 21.39 24.04 -15.07
C GLY A 34 22.43 23.24 -14.24
N VAL A 35 22.56 23.54 -12.96
CA VAL A 35 23.58 22.95 -12.08
C VAL A 35 23.11 21.66 -11.45
N TRP A 36 21.90 21.68 -10.89
CA TRP A 36 21.33 20.49 -10.26
C TRP A 36 20.68 19.57 -11.28
N LYS A 37 21.16 18.33 -11.31
CA LYS A 37 20.65 17.27 -12.17
C LYS A 37 20.38 16.02 -11.37
N LYS A 38 19.30 15.33 -11.69
CA LYS A 38 18.99 14.00 -11.14
C LYS A 38 18.55 13.09 -12.26
N THR A 39 19.22 11.95 -12.37
CA THR A 39 18.87 10.92 -13.34
C THR A 39 18.01 9.86 -12.67
N TYR A 40 16.95 9.46 -13.35
CA TYR A 40 16.06 8.38 -12.99
C TYR A 40 16.19 7.30 -14.06
N ILE A 41 16.31 6.05 -13.62
CA ILE A 41 16.25 4.88 -14.49
C ILE A 41 14.84 4.31 -14.36
N ILE A 42 14.11 4.29 -15.48
CA ILE A 42 12.76 3.77 -15.55
C ILE A 42 12.79 2.45 -16.31
N SER A 43 12.31 1.38 -15.67
CA SER A 43 12.12 0.08 -16.29
C SER A 43 10.63 -0.23 -16.34
N VAL A 44 10.17 -0.79 -17.45
CA VAL A 44 8.87 -1.45 -17.51
C VAL A 44 9.13 -2.93 -17.21
N ILE A 45 8.51 -3.43 -16.17
CA ILE A 45 8.55 -4.85 -15.83
C ILE A 45 7.30 -5.45 -16.47
N ASP A 46 7.47 -6.19 -17.56
CA ASP A 46 6.41 -6.95 -18.21
C ASP A 46 6.33 -8.35 -17.56
N THR A 47 6.03 -8.35 -16.27
CA THR A 47 5.75 -9.55 -15.50
C THR A 47 4.34 -9.49 -14.97
N GLU A 48 3.68 -10.62 -14.87
CA GLU A 48 2.41 -10.72 -14.17
C GLU A 48 2.59 -10.34 -12.69
N LEU A 49 1.54 -9.78 -12.10
CA LEU A 49 1.53 -9.47 -10.69
C LEU A 49 1.73 -10.77 -9.89
N ALA A 50 2.68 -10.77 -8.96
CA ALA A 50 2.83 -11.86 -8.01
C ALA A 50 1.50 -12.10 -7.27
N THR A 51 1.18 -13.36 -7.00
CA THR A 51 -0.09 -13.76 -6.36
C THR A 51 0.11 -14.54 -5.07
N ASN A 52 1.34 -14.91 -4.74
CA ASN A 52 1.72 -15.57 -3.49
C ASN A 52 2.68 -14.65 -2.73
N TYR A 53 2.37 -14.35 -1.48
CA TYR A 53 3.03 -13.36 -0.66
C TYR A 53 3.43 -13.96 0.69
N ASN A 54 4.69 -14.36 0.80
CA ASN A 54 5.25 -14.98 2.01
C ASN A 54 5.99 -14.00 2.91
N PHE A 55 6.14 -12.74 2.49
CA PHE A 55 6.80 -11.66 3.24
C PHE A 55 8.22 -11.94 3.72
N GLU A 56 8.94 -12.87 3.07
CA GLU A 56 10.32 -13.23 3.39
C GLU A 56 11.33 -12.20 2.92
N ASP A 57 11.03 -11.50 1.82
CA ASP A 57 11.95 -10.65 1.12
C ASP A 57 11.69 -9.16 1.37
N THR A 58 12.78 -8.44 1.68
CA THR A 58 12.78 -6.98 1.81
C THR A 58 13.99 -6.38 1.11
N LEU A 59 13.91 -5.10 0.74
CA LEU A 59 15.07 -4.37 0.24
C LEU A 59 16.01 -4.02 1.40
N GLY A 60 17.27 -4.45 1.29
CA GLY A 60 18.31 -4.13 2.25
C GLY A 60 18.80 -2.69 2.20
N GLY A 61 19.42 -2.23 3.30
CA GLY A 61 20.09 -0.91 3.37
C GLY A 61 19.15 0.30 3.33
N LYS A 62 17.87 0.12 3.57
CA LYS A 62 16.85 1.18 3.62
C LYS A 62 16.63 1.65 5.07
N LYS A 63 16.09 2.86 5.20
CA LYS A 63 15.75 3.47 6.50
C LYS A 63 14.66 2.68 7.24
N TYR A 64 13.75 2.04 6.50
CA TYR A 64 12.66 1.18 6.96
C TYR A 64 12.49 0.00 6.01
N TYR A 65 11.72 -0.99 6.41
CA TYR A 65 11.42 -2.16 5.58
C TYR A 65 10.61 -1.76 4.34
N ILE A 66 11.04 -2.26 3.18
CA ILE A 66 10.30 -2.25 1.91
C ILE A 66 10.16 -3.69 1.50
N PHE A 67 8.96 -4.24 1.59
CA PHE A 67 8.65 -5.61 1.18
C PHE A 67 8.64 -5.70 -0.33
N VAL A 68 9.14 -6.81 -0.86
CA VAL A 68 9.23 -7.06 -2.30
C VAL A 68 8.88 -8.50 -2.62
N GLU A 69 8.33 -8.69 -3.81
CA GLU A 69 8.21 -10.02 -4.40
C GLU A 69 9.32 -10.22 -5.44
N ARG A 70 9.84 -11.46 -5.52
CA ARG A 70 10.93 -11.81 -6.42
C ARG A 70 10.58 -13.01 -7.29
N GLU A 71 11.01 -12.92 -8.54
CA GLU A 71 10.98 -14.04 -9.47
C GLU A 71 12.37 -14.19 -10.09
N GLY A 72 12.91 -15.40 -10.04
CA GLY A 72 14.26 -15.66 -10.53
C GLY A 72 15.35 -14.76 -9.89
N GLY A 73 15.16 -14.34 -8.63
CA GLY A 73 16.05 -13.43 -7.90
C GLY A 73 15.88 -11.94 -8.22
N LYS A 74 15.07 -11.58 -9.20
CA LYS A 74 14.76 -10.19 -9.56
C LYS A 74 13.53 -9.70 -8.80
N VAL A 75 13.53 -8.45 -8.38
CA VAL A 75 12.34 -7.80 -7.83
C VAL A 75 11.32 -7.60 -8.95
N VAL A 76 10.13 -8.18 -8.79
CA VAL A 76 9.01 -8.05 -9.72
C VAL A 76 7.89 -7.15 -9.17
N MET A 77 7.82 -6.97 -7.86
CA MET A 77 6.88 -6.07 -7.22
C MET A 77 7.47 -5.50 -5.93
N GLU A 78 7.21 -4.22 -5.68
CA GLU A 78 7.44 -3.57 -4.39
C GLU A 78 6.08 -3.27 -3.74
N TRP A 79 5.95 -3.62 -2.46
CA TRP A 79 4.80 -3.22 -1.66
C TRP A 79 4.97 -1.79 -1.17
N ALA A 80 3.89 -1.02 -1.16
CA ALA A 80 3.84 0.31 -0.58
C ALA A 80 3.38 0.28 0.88
N SER A 81 3.82 1.26 1.65
CA SER A 81 3.39 1.46 3.04
C SER A 81 3.43 2.93 3.43
N GLY A 82 2.78 3.28 4.55
CA GLY A 82 2.84 4.60 5.15
C GLY A 82 4.18 4.93 5.83
N ASN A 83 5.17 4.03 5.82
CA ASN A 83 6.47 4.24 6.47
C ASN A 83 7.19 5.49 6.00
N ALA A 84 7.08 5.83 4.71
CA ALA A 84 7.68 7.04 4.16
C ALA A 84 7.10 8.32 4.80
N GLY A 85 5.77 8.35 5.03
CA GLY A 85 5.11 9.42 5.78
C GLY A 85 5.51 9.43 7.26
N TYR A 86 5.53 8.27 7.89
CA TYR A 86 5.95 8.14 9.29
C TYR A 86 7.41 8.59 9.51
N ALA A 87 8.28 8.38 8.53
CA ALA A 87 9.67 8.85 8.58
C ALA A 87 9.81 10.37 8.78
N MET A 88 8.80 11.15 8.36
CA MET A 88 8.78 12.61 8.50
C MET A 88 8.59 13.05 9.96
N THR A 89 8.02 12.18 10.81
CA THR A 89 7.84 12.47 12.24
C THR A 89 9.15 12.49 13.02
N GLY A 90 10.19 11.81 12.54
CA GLY A 90 11.47 11.65 13.21
C GLY A 90 11.44 10.80 14.49
N VAL A 91 10.33 10.12 14.78
CA VAL A 91 10.15 9.30 15.99
C VAL A 91 10.95 8.00 15.91
N ALA A 92 10.91 7.31 14.76
CA ALA A 92 11.64 6.07 14.56
C ALA A 92 13.16 6.26 14.62
N LYS A 93 13.86 5.39 15.35
CA LYS A 93 15.34 5.34 15.45
C LYS A 93 15.92 4.17 14.67
N THR A 94 15.21 3.06 14.61
CA THR A 94 15.57 1.86 13.88
C THR A 94 14.46 1.48 12.88
N ALA A 95 14.71 0.54 12.00
CA ALA A 95 13.70 0.08 11.05
C ALA A 95 12.50 -0.60 11.75
N ASP A 96 12.72 -1.22 12.91
CA ASP A 96 11.69 -1.90 13.70
C ASP A 96 10.78 -0.92 14.47
N ASP A 97 11.15 0.35 14.56
CA ASP A 97 10.31 1.39 15.17
C ASP A 97 9.22 1.90 14.22
N TYR A 98 9.28 1.53 12.94
CA TYR A 98 8.28 1.92 11.97
C TYR A 98 6.99 1.13 12.14
N PRO A 99 5.83 1.67 11.72
CA PRO A 99 4.55 0.98 11.79
C PRO A 99 4.49 -0.34 10.98
N THR A 100 5.28 -0.46 9.92
CA THR A 100 5.34 -1.62 9.02
C THR A 100 6.76 -2.18 9.00
N PHE A 101 6.94 -3.40 9.47
CA PHE A 101 8.25 -4.04 9.57
C PHE A 101 8.14 -5.57 9.49
N GLN A 102 9.27 -6.25 9.40
CA GLN A 102 9.36 -7.71 9.30
C GLN A 102 9.77 -8.30 10.65
N ILE A 103 9.19 -9.43 11.02
CA ILE A 103 9.60 -10.21 12.20
C ILE A 103 9.86 -11.66 11.81
N THR A 104 10.57 -12.41 12.69
CA THR A 104 10.99 -13.81 12.46
C THR A 104 10.02 -14.85 13.01
N ASP A 105 8.90 -14.45 13.63
CA ASP A 105 7.88 -15.35 14.21
C ASP A 105 6.70 -15.51 13.24
N GLY A 106 6.99 -15.89 11.99
CA GLY A 106 5.98 -16.14 10.97
C GLY A 106 5.23 -17.45 11.16
N LYS A 107 4.19 -17.65 10.38
CA LYS A 107 3.52 -18.94 10.17
C LYS A 107 4.52 -19.93 9.55
N ALA A 108 5.31 -19.42 8.60
CA ALA A 108 6.47 -20.06 8.02
C ALA A 108 7.58 -19.00 7.87
N GLY A 109 8.74 -19.19 8.52
CA GLY A 109 9.85 -18.25 8.43
C GLY A 109 9.57 -16.87 9.04
N LYS A 110 9.60 -15.82 8.21
CA LYS A 110 9.32 -14.44 8.63
C LYS A 110 7.88 -14.05 8.24
N CYS A 111 7.40 -12.96 8.81
CA CYS A 111 6.09 -12.42 8.44
C CYS A 111 6.05 -10.89 8.45
N LEU A 112 5.00 -10.35 7.88
CA LEU A 112 4.65 -8.94 7.97
C LEU A 112 4.10 -8.60 9.36
N SER A 113 4.65 -7.56 9.97
CA SER A 113 4.15 -6.96 11.21
C SER A 113 3.69 -5.54 10.98
N LEU A 114 2.44 -5.27 11.31
CA LEU A 114 1.79 -3.96 11.21
C LEU A 114 1.38 -3.52 12.60
N VAL A 115 1.92 -2.39 13.07
CA VAL A 115 1.66 -1.88 14.41
C VAL A 115 1.21 -0.43 14.35
N THR A 116 0.10 -0.12 15.02
CA THR A 116 -0.35 1.26 15.20
C THR A 116 0.56 1.96 16.21
N ARG A 117 1.21 3.03 15.78
CA ARG A 117 2.21 3.74 16.57
C ARG A 117 1.85 5.20 16.77
N SER A 118 2.39 5.80 17.85
CA SER A 118 2.32 7.23 18.05
C SER A 118 3.21 7.95 17.04
N THR A 119 2.75 9.06 16.51
CA THR A 119 3.52 9.96 15.65
C THR A 119 4.31 10.99 16.43
N GLY A 120 4.25 10.92 17.77
CA GLY A 120 4.91 11.85 18.67
C GLY A 120 4.27 13.25 18.68
N PHE A 121 4.99 14.20 19.27
CA PHE A 121 4.47 15.55 19.49
C PHE A 121 4.12 16.30 18.20
N PHE A 122 4.98 16.23 17.17
CA PHE A 122 4.73 16.92 15.90
C PHE A 122 3.51 16.36 15.14
N GLY A 123 3.36 15.05 15.13
CA GLY A 123 2.18 14.44 14.50
C GLY A 123 0.88 14.80 15.22
N GLN A 124 0.91 14.87 16.56
CA GLN A 124 -0.25 15.31 17.35
C GLN A 124 -0.66 16.73 17.02
N ILE A 125 0.29 17.68 16.94
CA ILE A 125 0.02 19.07 16.54
C ILE A 125 -0.55 19.14 15.12
N ALA A 126 -0.06 18.28 14.22
CA ALA A 126 -0.56 18.20 12.84
C ALA A 126 -1.93 17.53 12.71
N GLY A 127 -2.56 17.11 13.82
CA GLY A 127 -3.85 16.40 13.80
C GLY A 127 -3.76 14.93 13.39
N MET A 128 -2.56 14.35 13.41
CA MET A 128 -2.24 12.99 13.02
C MET A 128 -1.61 12.23 14.20
N PRO A 129 -2.33 12.00 15.31
CA PRO A 129 -1.74 11.53 16.58
C PRO A 129 -1.17 10.12 16.51
N ILE A 130 -1.67 9.30 15.61
CA ILE A 130 -1.23 7.92 15.39
C ILE A 130 -0.93 7.67 13.92
N ALA A 131 -0.21 6.60 13.62
CA ALA A 131 -0.05 6.02 12.31
C ALA A 131 -0.32 4.51 12.40
N ALA A 132 -1.32 4.03 11.71
CA ALA A 132 -1.57 2.60 11.58
C ALA A 132 -0.47 1.97 10.72
N GLY A 133 0.02 0.79 11.12
CA GLY A 133 0.81 -0.05 10.25
C GLY A 133 -0.04 -0.48 9.06
N ASN A 134 0.48 -0.32 7.86
CA ASN A 134 -0.21 -0.72 6.64
C ASN A 134 0.76 -1.22 5.58
N LEU A 135 0.29 -2.14 4.76
CA LEU A 135 1.01 -2.61 3.57
C LEU A 135 -0.02 -2.78 2.45
N PHE A 136 0.29 -2.30 1.25
CA PHE A 136 -0.66 -2.38 0.14
C PHE A 136 0.03 -2.48 -1.23
N ILE A 137 -0.66 -3.07 -2.18
CA ILE A 137 -0.28 -3.05 -3.60
C ILE A 137 -0.61 -1.68 -4.16
N GLY A 138 0.42 -0.97 -4.67
CA GLY A 138 0.30 0.37 -5.21
C GLY A 138 1.53 1.23 -4.94
N SER A 139 1.34 2.52 -4.67
CA SER A 139 2.41 3.45 -4.33
C SER A 139 1.99 4.45 -3.26
N PHE A 140 2.98 5.02 -2.55
CA PHE A 140 2.74 6.04 -1.53
C PHE A 140 3.34 7.37 -1.95
N ASP A 141 2.48 8.39 -2.12
CA ASP A 141 2.86 9.74 -2.49
C ASP A 141 3.18 10.57 -1.24
N VAL A 142 4.45 10.68 -0.92
CA VAL A 142 4.94 11.41 0.25
C VAL A 142 4.55 12.90 0.21
N SER A 143 4.39 13.49 -0.97
CA SER A 143 4.04 14.91 -1.11
C SER A 143 2.65 15.22 -0.55
N ASN A 144 1.75 14.24 -0.58
CA ASN A 144 0.41 14.32 -0.03
C ASN A 144 0.32 13.92 1.45
N ALA A 145 1.35 13.29 2.01
CA ALA A 145 1.28 12.68 3.35
C ALA A 145 0.87 13.66 4.47
N MET A 146 1.26 14.93 4.36
CA MET A 146 0.95 15.96 5.37
C MET A 146 -0.28 16.79 5.01
N SER A 147 -0.49 17.09 3.73
CA SER A 147 -1.54 18.03 3.29
C SER A 147 -2.86 17.35 2.95
N ASN A 148 -2.79 16.10 2.48
CA ASN A 148 -3.96 15.33 2.06
C ASN A 148 -3.72 13.82 2.22
N PRO A 149 -3.61 13.32 3.47
CA PRO A 149 -3.15 11.96 3.77
C PRO A 149 -3.92 10.85 3.04
N LEU A 150 -5.24 10.99 2.89
CA LEU A 150 -6.07 10.04 2.14
C LEU A 150 -5.67 9.92 0.67
N LYS A 151 -5.09 10.97 0.07
CA LYS A 151 -4.57 10.95 -1.31
C LYS A 151 -3.13 10.47 -1.41
N ALA A 152 -2.46 10.25 -0.28
CA ALA A 152 -1.09 9.74 -0.29
C ALA A 152 -1.01 8.27 -0.72
N THR A 153 -2.03 7.47 -0.44
CA THR A 153 -2.13 6.10 -0.89
C THR A 153 -2.65 6.05 -2.32
N LYS A 154 -1.91 5.43 -3.23
CA LYS A 154 -2.32 5.15 -4.61
C LYS A 154 -2.47 3.65 -4.74
N PHE A 155 -3.70 3.17 -4.79
CA PHE A 155 -4.01 1.75 -4.74
C PHE A 155 -3.97 1.10 -6.11
N GLY A 156 -3.36 -0.08 -6.18
CA GLY A 156 -3.48 -1.03 -7.26
C GLY A 156 -2.36 -1.00 -8.29
N LEU A 157 -2.16 -2.17 -8.87
CA LEU A 157 -1.34 -2.45 -10.03
C LEU A 157 -2.17 -3.22 -11.07
N PRO A 158 -1.79 -3.20 -12.36
CA PRO A 158 -2.51 -3.91 -13.42
C PRO A 158 -2.63 -5.41 -13.11
N PHE A 159 -3.81 -5.96 -13.35
CA PHE A 159 -4.11 -7.38 -13.14
C PHE A 159 -5.01 -7.89 -14.28
N ARG A 160 -4.61 -9.00 -14.90
CA ARG A 160 -5.23 -9.53 -16.11
C ARG A 160 -6.04 -10.81 -15.90
N HIS A 161 -6.37 -11.13 -14.65
CA HIS A 161 -7.14 -12.32 -14.29
C HIS A 161 -8.38 -11.94 -13.49
N VAL A 162 -9.34 -12.87 -13.39
CA VAL A 162 -10.54 -12.68 -12.57
C VAL A 162 -10.25 -13.19 -11.16
N PRO A 163 -10.11 -12.29 -10.14
CA PRO A 163 -9.82 -12.72 -8.79
C PRO A 163 -11.05 -13.40 -8.17
N THR A 164 -10.81 -14.47 -7.40
CA THR A 164 -11.87 -15.24 -6.73
C THR A 164 -11.81 -15.13 -5.22
N TYR A 165 -10.60 -15.20 -4.64
CA TYR A 165 -10.40 -15.10 -3.20
C TYR A 165 -9.12 -14.37 -2.88
N LEU A 166 -9.11 -13.63 -1.76
CA LEU A 166 -7.92 -13.28 -1.02
C LEU A 166 -7.85 -14.22 0.19
N ALA A 167 -6.76 -14.98 0.33
CA ALA A 167 -6.56 -15.91 1.43
C ALA A 167 -5.24 -15.65 2.15
N GLY A 168 -5.05 -16.25 3.32
CA GLY A 168 -3.81 -16.14 4.10
C GLY A 168 -4.01 -16.42 5.57
N TYR A 169 -3.01 -16.11 6.37
CA TYR A 169 -3.04 -16.27 7.81
C TYR A 169 -2.80 -14.96 8.52
N TYR A 170 -3.49 -14.74 9.63
CA TYR A 170 -3.30 -13.55 10.45
C TYR A 170 -3.28 -13.88 11.95
N LYS A 171 -2.63 -13.01 12.71
CA LYS A 171 -2.83 -12.83 14.15
C LYS A 171 -3.17 -11.35 14.37
N TYR A 172 -4.06 -11.07 15.32
CA TYR A 172 -4.41 -9.70 15.65
C TYR A 172 -4.60 -9.50 17.13
N LYS A 173 -4.06 -8.41 17.64
CA LYS A 173 -4.29 -7.92 18.99
C LYS A 173 -4.51 -6.42 18.96
N ALA A 174 -5.66 -5.97 19.48
CA ALA A 174 -5.93 -4.54 19.63
C ALA A 174 -5.11 -3.94 20.79
N GLY A 175 -4.69 -2.69 20.62
CA GLY A 175 -4.13 -1.90 21.72
C GLY A 175 -5.15 -1.60 22.80
N ASP A 176 -4.68 -1.17 23.96
CA ASP A 176 -5.51 -1.07 25.16
C ASP A 176 -6.53 0.05 25.10
N GLN A 177 -6.19 1.20 24.48
CA GLN A 177 -7.03 2.39 24.47
C GLN A 177 -7.24 2.91 23.06
N PHE A 178 -8.48 2.84 22.57
CA PHE A 178 -8.87 3.47 21.31
C PHE A 178 -8.91 4.99 21.46
N THR A 179 -8.40 5.70 20.43
CA THR A 179 -8.44 7.16 20.38
C THR A 179 -9.05 7.65 19.08
N GLU A 180 -9.82 8.75 19.14
CA GLU A 180 -10.29 9.52 17.99
C GLU A 180 -9.71 10.94 18.07
N GLY A 181 -9.02 11.39 17.02
CA GLY A 181 -8.33 12.66 17.04
C GLY A 181 -7.36 12.82 18.23
N GLY A 182 -6.77 11.72 18.69
CA GLY A 182 -5.88 11.67 19.85
C GLY A 182 -6.57 11.69 21.21
N LYS A 183 -7.90 11.67 21.27
CA LYS A 183 -8.68 11.65 22.52
C LYS A 183 -9.18 10.22 22.82
N PRO A 184 -9.04 9.73 24.05
CA PRO A 184 -9.55 8.41 24.44
C PRO A 184 -11.05 8.27 24.23
N VAL A 185 -11.47 7.14 23.67
CA VAL A 185 -12.89 6.75 23.54
C VAL A 185 -13.14 5.50 24.36
N ASN A 186 -13.92 5.62 25.41
CA ASN A 186 -14.21 4.51 26.31
C ASN A 186 -15.17 3.51 25.66
N GLY A 187 -14.89 2.21 25.84
CA GLY A 187 -15.74 1.12 25.35
C GLY A 187 -15.60 0.82 23.86
N LYS A 188 -14.81 1.61 23.10
CA LYS A 188 -14.47 1.32 21.72
C LYS A 188 -13.17 0.52 21.66
N ARG A 189 -13.16 -0.57 20.90
CA ARG A 189 -12.00 -1.41 20.68
C ARG A 189 -11.53 -1.26 19.24
N ASP A 190 -10.23 -1.25 19.03
CA ASP A 190 -9.66 -1.20 17.69
C ASP A 190 -9.85 -2.54 16.97
N ILE A 191 -9.96 -2.49 15.66
CA ILE A 191 -10.01 -3.66 14.76
C ILE A 191 -9.07 -3.44 13.59
N CYS A 192 -8.40 -4.51 13.13
CA CYS A 192 -7.64 -4.47 11.87
C CYS A 192 -8.55 -4.58 10.65
N ASP A 193 -8.00 -4.30 9.47
CA ASP A 193 -8.67 -4.55 8.22
C ASP A 193 -7.76 -5.32 7.24
N ILE A 194 -8.37 -6.23 6.49
CA ILE A 194 -7.76 -7.02 5.43
C ILE A 194 -8.72 -6.99 4.26
N TYR A 195 -8.30 -6.42 3.14
CA TYR A 195 -9.17 -6.37 1.98
C TYR A 195 -8.40 -6.36 0.66
N ALA A 196 -9.13 -6.68 -0.40
CA ALA A 196 -8.72 -6.46 -1.77
C ALA A 196 -9.84 -5.80 -2.56
N ILE A 197 -9.46 -4.98 -3.53
CA ILE A 197 -10.38 -4.31 -4.45
C ILE A 197 -9.89 -4.47 -5.88
N MET A 198 -10.82 -4.70 -6.81
CA MET A 198 -10.57 -4.66 -8.25
C MET A 198 -11.39 -3.55 -8.86
N TYR A 199 -10.79 -2.73 -9.69
CA TYR A 199 -11.44 -1.59 -10.32
C TYR A 199 -10.96 -1.36 -11.76
N GLU A 200 -11.82 -0.77 -12.60
CA GLU A 200 -11.49 -0.38 -13.97
C GLU A 200 -10.72 0.94 -13.96
N THR A 201 -9.61 1.01 -14.69
CA THR A 201 -8.83 2.23 -14.87
C THR A 201 -9.32 3.03 -16.08
N SER A 202 -9.12 4.34 -16.03
CA SER A 202 -9.36 5.26 -17.15
C SER A 202 -8.36 6.43 -17.08
N GLU A 203 -8.31 7.26 -18.12
CA GLU A 203 -7.48 8.48 -18.09
C GLU A 203 -7.82 9.40 -16.91
N SER A 204 -9.11 9.49 -16.56
CA SER A 204 -9.58 10.31 -15.44
C SER A 204 -9.44 9.62 -14.08
N VAL A 205 -9.33 8.30 -14.04
CA VAL A 205 -9.20 7.48 -12.83
C VAL A 205 -8.08 6.45 -13.04
N PRO A 206 -6.81 6.90 -13.08
CA PRO A 206 -5.68 5.98 -13.26
C PRO A 206 -5.42 5.12 -12.02
N THR A 207 -5.75 5.61 -10.82
CA THR A 207 -5.64 4.90 -9.55
C THR A 207 -6.79 5.32 -8.62
N LEU A 208 -7.18 4.44 -7.69
CA LEU A 208 -7.96 4.81 -6.52
C LEU A 208 -7.03 5.23 -5.37
N ASP A 209 -7.58 5.96 -4.40
CA ASP A 209 -6.88 6.38 -3.19
C ASP A 209 -7.79 6.25 -1.95
N GLY A 210 -7.31 6.67 -0.77
CA GLY A 210 -8.08 6.58 0.47
C GLY A 210 -9.40 7.34 0.47
N THR A 211 -9.60 8.29 -0.47
CA THR A 211 -10.85 9.06 -0.55
C THR A 211 -11.97 8.29 -1.29
N ASN A 212 -11.63 7.31 -2.12
CA ASN A 212 -12.58 6.72 -3.05
C ASN A 212 -12.49 5.19 -3.23
N ALA A 213 -11.62 4.51 -2.47
CA ALA A 213 -11.38 3.08 -2.60
C ALA A 213 -12.65 2.21 -2.59
N PHE A 214 -13.68 2.60 -1.80
CA PHE A 214 -14.93 1.87 -1.68
C PHE A 214 -16.15 2.61 -2.29
N THR A 215 -15.96 3.83 -2.78
CA THR A 215 -17.06 4.67 -3.28
C THR A 215 -16.93 5.01 -4.76
N SER A 216 -15.80 4.69 -5.38
CA SER A 216 -15.57 4.95 -6.80
C SER A 216 -16.57 4.21 -7.69
N PRO A 217 -17.13 4.89 -8.71
CA PRO A 217 -17.94 4.21 -9.73
C PRO A 217 -17.13 3.22 -10.57
N ASN A 218 -15.79 3.28 -10.52
CA ASN A 218 -14.91 2.36 -11.25
C ASN A 218 -14.68 1.05 -10.48
N LEU A 219 -15.09 0.95 -9.22
CA LEU A 219 -14.96 -0.25 -8.41
C LEU A 219 -15.82 -1.37 -9.00
N ILE A 220 -15.22 -2.55 -9.19
CA ILE A 220 -15.87 -3.73 -9.78
C ILE A 220 -16.20 -4.77 -8.73
N SER A 221 -15.22 -5.19 -7.93
CA SER A 221 -15.39 -6.23 -6.93
C SER A 221 -14.51 -5.98 -5.71
N THR A 222 -14.92 -6.54 -4.58
CA THR A 222 -14.23 -6.43 -3.30
C THR A 222 -14.19 -7.77 -2.58
N ALA A 223 -13.08 -8.03 -1.91
CA ALA A 223 -12.96 -9.07 -0.89
C ALA A 223 -12.52 -8.39 0.41
N ARG A 224 -13.26 -8.53 1.51
CA ARG A 224 -12.93 -7.85 2.76
C ARG A 224 -13.26 -8.71 3.96
N ILE A 225 -12.38 -8.70 4.96
CA ILE A 225 -12.64 -9.40 6.21
C ILE A 225 -13.82 -8.74 6.93
N ASN A 226 -14.75 -9.57 7.40
CA ASN A 226 -15.86 -9.08 8.19
C ASN A 226 -15.60 -9.41 9.64
N ASN A 227 -15.45 -8.40 10.49
CA ASN A 227 -15.34 -8.55 11.93
C ASN A 227 -14.10 -9.37 12.36
N ALA A 228 -12.89 -8.92 11.94
CA ALA A 228 -11.64 -9.53 12.34
C ALA A 228 -11.56 -9.68 13.87
N LYS A 229 -11.28 -10.89 14.35
CA LYS A 229 -11.23 -11.19 15.78
C LYS A 229 -9.79 -11.10 16.28
N GLU A 230 -9.62 -10.69 17.54
CA GLU A 230 -8.35 -10.86 18.22
C GLU A 230 -8.03 -12.35 18.34
N THR A 231 -6.80 -12.71 18.00
CA THR A 231 -6.30 -14.09 18.06
C THR A 231 -4.79 -14.09 18.25
N ASN A 232 -4.31 -14.93 19.15
CA ASN A 232 -2.88 -15.17 19.35
C ASN A 232 -2.35 -16.33 18.47
N GLU A 233 -3.27 -17.07 17.83
CA GLU A 233 -2.94 -18.19 16.97
C GLU A 233 -3.05 -17.79 15.49
N TRP A 234 -2.20 -18.34 14.64
CA TRP A 234 -2.30 -18.13 13.20
C TRP A 234 -3.65 -18.63 12.69
N THR A 235 -4.53 -17.70 12.33
CA THR A 235 -5.89 -17.94 11.90
C THR A 235 -6.01 -17.76 10.39
N TYR A 236 -6.50 -18.79 9.73
CA TYR A 236 -6.71 -18.75 8.27
C TYR A 236 -7.90 -17.87 7.93
N PHE A 237 -7.73 -17.01 6.92
CA PHE A 237 -8.84 -16.30 6.28
C PHE A 237 -8.92 -16.66 4.79
N LYS A 238 -10.14 -16.66 4.27
CA LYS A 238 -10.42 -16.83 2.84
C LYS A 238 -11.61 -15.95 2.48
N LEU A 239 -11.34 -14.85 1.84
CA LEU A 239 -12.28 -13.77 1.57
C LEU A 239 -12.72 -13.86 0.09
N PRO A 240 -13.99 -14.15 -0.20
CA PRO A 240 -14.46 -14.22 -1.59
C PRO A 240 -14.51 -12.80 -2.19
N PHE A 241 -14.12 -12.67 -3.44
CA PHE A 241 -14.42 -11.48 -4.21
C PHE A 241 -15.90 -11.44 -4.56
N THR A 242 -16.57 -10.38 -4.17
CA THR A 242 -17.98 -10.11 -4.48
C THR A 242 -18.04 -8.97 -5.48
N THR A 243 -18.58 -9.26 -6.66
CA THR A 243 -18.83 -8.25 -7.69
C THR A 243 -19.96 -7.34 -7.25
N LEU A 244 -19.78 -6.03 -7.41
CA LEU A 244 -20.78 -5.05 -7.04
C LEU A 244 -22.01 -5.10 -7.98
N PRO A 245 -23.21 -4.72 -7.50
CA PRO A 245 -24.42 -4.72 -8.32
C PRO A 245 -24.24 -3.92 -9.62
N GLY A 246 -24.61 -4.55 -10.74
CA GLY A 246 -24.52 -3.95 -12.08
C GLY A 246 -23.10 -3.84 -12.65
N LYS A 247 -22.09 -4.39 -11.97
CA LYS A 247 -20.71 -4.46 -12.45
C LYS A 247 -20.41 -5.80 -13.07
N PHE A 248 -19.48 -5.81 -14.02
CA PHE A 248 -18.94 -7.02 -14.65
C PHE A 248 -17.50 -6.74 -15.11
N ILE A 249 -16.75 -7.78 -15.33
CA ILE A 249 -15.40 -7.72 -15.91
C ILE A 249 -15.53 -7.95 -17.40
N ASP A 250 -15.10 -6.97 -18.19
CA ASP A 250 -15.00 -7.06 -19.64
C ASP A 250 -13.69 -7.77 -20.01
N LYS A 251 -13.78 -8.85 -20.81
CA LYS A 251 -12.63 -9.67 -21.17
C LYS A 251 -11.58 -8.93 -22.02
N GLU A 252 -12.01 -8.11 -22.95
CA GLU A 252 -11.08 -7.35 -23.81
C GLU A 252 -10.32 -6.33 -22.97
N LYS A 253 -11.03 -5.57 -22.13
CA LYS A 253 -10.40 -4.64 -21.18
C LYS A 253 -9.47 -5.35 -20.18
N LEU A 254 -9.83 -6.58 -19.75
CA LEU A 254 -8.98 -7.36 -18.84
C LEU A 254 -7.65 -7.71 -19.51
N MET A 255 -7.68 -8.21 -20.73
CA MET A 255 -6.50 -8.54 -21.51
C MET A 255 -5.66 -7.30 -21.84
N ASP A 256 -6.31 -6.15 -22.07
CA ASP A 256 -5.65 -4.85 -22.29
C ASP A 256 -5.07 -4.22 -21.01
N GLY A 257 -5.20 -4.89 -19.84
CA GLY A 257 -4.67 -4.39 -18.57
C GLY A 257 -5.39 -3.14 -18.07
N LYS A 258 -6.69 -3.00 -18.37
CA LYS A 258 -7.53 -1.87 -17.94
C LYS A 258 -8.12 -2.05 -16.54
N TYR A 259 -7.74 -3.10 -15.84
CA TYR A 259 -8.13 -3.33 -14.45
C TYR A 259 -6.90 -3.33 -13.55
N ASN A 260 -7.03 -2.67 -12.42
CA ASN A 260 -6.07 -2.76 -11.33
C ASN A 260 -6.66 -3.56 -10.18
N ILE A 261 -5.77 -4.24 -9.45
CA ILE A 261 -6.07 -4.87 -8.17
C ILE A 261 -5.20 -4.26 -7.09
N ALA A 262 -5.79 -4.03 -5.92
CA ALA A 262 -5.07 -3.68 -4.71
C ALA A 262 -5.42 -4.69 -3.61
N ILE A 263 -4.42 -5.05 -2.83
CA ILE A 263 -4.56 -5.76 -1.56
C ILE A 263 -4.07 -4.80 -0.49
N VAL A 264 -4.78 -4.72 0.62
CA VAL A 264 -4.46 -3.81 1.73
C VAL A 264 -4.59 -4.54 3.05
N PHE A 265 -3.56 -4.43 3.87
CA PHE A 265 -3.53 -4.86 5.26
C PHE A 265 -3.30 -3.64 6.14
N THR A 266 -4.08 -3.48 7.21
CA THR A 266 -3.87 -2.39 8.17
C THR A 266 -4.19 -2.79 9.61
N SER A 267 -3.37 -2.33 10.55
CA SER A 267 -3.52 -2.64 11.98
C SER A 267 -4.67 -1.91 12.67
N SER A 268 -5.22 -0.86 12.06
CA SER A 268 -6.37 -0.10 12.56
C SER A 268 -7.30 0.26 11.43
N LEU A 269 -8.57 -0.13 11.53
CA LEU A 269 -9.61 0.08 10.53
C LEU A 269 -9.82 1.56 10.20
N GLU A 270 -9.79 2.42 11.20
CA GLU A 270 -9.95 3.87 11.06
C GLU A 270 -8.60 4.61 11.04
N GLY A 271 -7.51 3.88 10.74
CA GLY A 271 -6.15 4.41 10.74
C GLY A 271 -5.90 5.48 9.68
N ASP A 272 -6.66 5.46 8.59
CA ASP A 272 -6.65 6.48 7.54
C ASP A 272 -7.20 7.85 8.02
N HIS A 273 -7.99 7.84 9.08
CA HIS A 273 -8.49 9.02 9.80
C HIS A 273 -7.69 9.30 11.08
N PHE A 274 -6.54 8.64 11.26
CA PHE A 274 -5.68 8.72 12.47
C PHE A 274 -6.41 8.35 13.76
N ASN A 275 -7.40 7.46 13.67
CA ASN A 275 -8.14 6.87 14.77
C ASN A 275 -7.69 5.42 14.94
N GLY A 276 -7.57 4.97 16.20
CA GLY A 276 -7.12 3.62 16.52
C GLY A 276 -6.49 3.55 17.90
N ALA A 277 -5.97 2.39 18.26
CA ALA A 277 -5.29 2.17 19.53
C ALA A 277 -3.80 1.95 19.30
N ILE A 278 -2.95 2.75 19.94
CA ILE A 278 -1.51 2.54 19.93
C ILE A 278 -1.20 1.14 20.47
N GLY A 279 -0.38 0.38 19.73
CA GLY A 279 -0.06 -1.01 20.06
C GLY A 279 -0.97 -2.03 19.37
N SER A 280 -2.05 -1.62 18.66
CA SER A 280 -2.79 -2.55 17.80
C SER A 280 -1.83 -3.19 16.81
N THR A 281 -1.77 -4.52 16.80
CA THR A 281 -0.79 -5.29 16.04
C THR A 281 -1.50 -6.33 15.18
N LEU A 282 -1.27 -6.24 13.88
CA LEU A 282 -1.69 -7.23 12.88
C LEU A 282 -0.45 -7.90 12.30
N LEU A 283 -0.38 -9.21 12.40
CA LEU A 283 0.60 -10.04 11.71
C LEU A 283 -0.08 -10.71 10.52
N ILE A 284 0.59 -10.73 9.37
CA ILE A 284 0.11 -11.41 8.15
C ILE A 284 1.22 -12.30 7.63
N ASP A 285 0.83 -13.49 7.18
CA ASP A 285 1.75 -14.43 6.55
C ASP A 285 1.03 -15.33 5.54
N GLU A 286 1.81 -15.88 4.59
CA GLU A 286 1.33 -16.82 3.57
C GLU A 286 0.03 -16.33 2.90
N ALA A 287 0.01 -15.05 2.48
CA ALA A 287 -1.13 -14.50 1.78
C ALA A 287 -1.12 -14.91 0.29
N GLU A 288 -2.31 -15.10 -0.28
CA GLU A 288 -2.50 -15.56 -1.65
C GLU A 288 -3.68 -14.86 -2.31
N LEU A 289 -3.48 -14.39 -3.53
CA LEU A 289 -4.53 -13.94 -4.42
C LEU A 289 -4.92 -15.08 -5.37
N ILE A 290 -6.05 -15.71 -5.10
CA ILE A 290 -6.57 -16.82 -5.90
C ILE A 290 -7.44 -16.25 -7.02
N TYR A 291 -7.22 -16.75 -8.25
CA TYR A 291 -7.93 -16.27 -9.44
C TYR A 291 -8.24 -17.43 -10.40
N HIS A 292 -9.10 -17.18 -11.38
CA HIS A 292 -9.25 -18.04 -12.54
C HIS A 292 -8.38 -17.49 -13.68
N SER A 293 -7.52 -18.34 -14.25
CA SER A 293 -6.99 -18.13 -15.58
C SER A 293 -8.11 -18.48 -16.56
N GLU A 294 -8.57 -17.52 -17.34
CA GLU A 294 -9.41 -17.84 -18.50
C GLU A 294 -8.46 -18.29 -19.62
N ASP A 295 -8.42 -19.62 -19.86
CA ASP A 295 -7.80 -20.22 -21.05
C ASP A 295 -8.55 -19.83 -22.32
#